data_a6214e7d60f887d8b79f5be8e0217c33
#
_entry.id   a6214e7d60f887d8b79f5be8e0217c33
#
_cell.length_a   1.000
_cell.length_b   1.000
_cell.length_c   1.000
_cell.angle_alpha   90.00
_cell.angle_beta   90.00
_cell.angle_gamma   90.00
#
_symmetry.space_group_name_H-M   'P 1'
#
loop_
_entity.id
_entity.type
_entity.pdbx_description
1 polymer ?
#
loop_
_entity_poly.entity_id
_entity_poly.type
_entity_poly.pdbx_seq_one_letter_code
_entity_poly.pdbx_strand_id
1 'polypeptide(L)'
;MIGFFYFYFCNTFMISEHLDDKELLAQFKDPSSREKGFTGIIKKYQEKLYWHIRRLVVDHEDANDVLQNMFIKVWKALDNFREDSQLYTWLYRIATNESLSFIESQKRRASVPFSDVESRLSNKLKADKDFDANKAEWKLQLAMQQLPEKQRVVFNLRYYDEMPYQEMSIVLDTSEGALKASYHHAVKKIEHYILNN
;
A
#
# COMPACT_ATOMS: atom_id res chain seq x y z
N MET A 1 10.22 -13.57 -19.62
CA MET A 1 9.18 -12.66 -19.11
C MET A 1 9.58 -11.93 -17.81
N ILE A 2 10.47 -12.48 -16.98
CA ILE A 2 10.93 -11.86 -15.71
C ILE A 2 11.92 -10.70 -15.94
N GLY A 3 12.70 -10.70 -17.02
CA GLY A 3 13.68 -9.65 -17.35
C GLY A 3 13.09 -8.31 -17.80
N PHE A 4 11.82 -8.30 -18.24
CA PHE A 4 11.16 -7.09 -18.77
C PHE A 4 10.73 -6.13 -17.66
N PHE A 5 10.42 -6.63 -16.45
CA PHE A 5 10.01 -5.83 -15.30
C PHE A 5 11.17 -5.05 -14.65
N TYR A 6 12.38 -5.61 -14.67
CA TYR A 6 13.55 -4.97 -14.03
C TYR A 6 14.05 -3.73 -14.80
N PHE A 7 13.84 -3.68 -16.11
CA PHE A 7 14.33 -2.58 -16.97
C PHE A 7 13.46 -1.34 -16.91
N TYR A 8 12.17 -1.47 -16.58
CA TYR A 8 11.23 -0.34 -16.52
C TYR A 8 11.28 0.45 -15.21
N PHE A 9 11.81 -0.11 -14.15
CA PHE A 9 11.88 0.54 -12.83
C PHE A 9 12.94 1.65 -12.75
N CYS A 10 13.91 1.68 -13.66
CA CYS A 10 15.09 2.54 -13.54
C CYS A 10 15.12 3.77 -14.46
N ASN A 11 14.19 3.92 -15.41
CA ASN A 11 14.38 4.97 -16.41
C ASN A 11 13.07 5.49 -17.03
N THR A 12 12.30 6.33 -16.34
CA THR A 12 11.46 7.32 -17.06
C THR A 12 10.84 8.35 -16.10
N PHE A 13 11.63 9.29 -15.66
CA PHE A 13 11.15 10.57 -15.18
C PHE A 13 11.01 11.48 -16.41
N MET A 14 9.87 11.43 -17.11
CA MET A 14 9.43 12.54 -17.98
C MET A 14 7.99 12.29 -18.49
N ILE A 15 7.13 13.26 -18.16
CA ILE A 15 5.87 13.60 -18.84
C ILE A 15 4.91 12.42 -19.03
N SER A 16 4.10 12.11 -18.01
CA SER A 16 2.85 11.41 -18.24
C SER A 16 1.76 12.44 -18.50
N GLU A 17 1.29 12.53 -19.74
CA GLU A 17 -0.06 12.99 -20.00
C GLU A 17 -0.98 12.24 -19.02
N HIS A 18 -1.77 12.98 -18.24
CA HIS A 18 -2.74 12.41 -17.30
C HIS A 18 -3.88 11.75 -18.08
N LEU A 19 -3.62 10.57 -18.62
CA LEU A 19 -4.67 9.77 -19.21
C LEU A 19 -5.70 9.42 -18.12
N ASP A 20 -6.98 9.57 -18.47
CA ASP A 20 -8.08 9.16 -17.59
C ASP A 20 -8.07 7.63 -17.41
N ASP A 21 -8.58 7.14 -16.28
CA ASP A 21 -8.65 5.71 -16.00
C ASP A 21 -9.44 4.95 -17.07
N LYS A 22 -10.48 5.56 -17.63
CA LYS A 22 -11.27 4.97 -18.72
C LYS A 22 -10.44 4.79 -19.99
N GLU A 23 -9.58 5.74 -20.33
CA GLU A 23 -8.69 5.64 -21.49
C GLU A 23 -7.64 4.56 -21.29
N LEU A 24 -7.05 4.47 -20.09
CA LEU A 24 -6.09 3.43 -19.72
C LEU A 24 -6.71 2.03 -19.80
N LEU A 25 -7.94 1.89 -19.27
CA LEU A 25 -8.68 0.63 -19.33
C LEU A 25 -9.08 0.27 -20.77
N ALA A 26 -9.49 1.23 -21.60
CA ALA A 26 -9.78 1.01 -23.00
C ALA A 26 -8.53 0.54 -23.77
N GLN A 27 -7.38 1.18 -23.55
CA GLN A 27 -6.10 0.74 -24.12
C GLN A 27 -5.71 -0.65 -23.65
N PHE A 28 -5.97 -1.01 -22.39
CA PHE A 28 -5.68 -2.34 -21.89
C PHE A 28 -6.58 -3.43 -22.51
N LYS A 29 -7.84 -3.13 -22.76
CA LYS A 29 -8.80 -4.04 -23.40
C LYS A 29 -8.49 -4.31 -24.89
N ASP A 30 -7.80 -3.40 -25.57
CA ASP A 30 -7.37 -3.55 -26.95
C ASP A 30 -6.03 -4.34 -27.02
N PRO A 31 -5.99 -5.51 -27.71
CA PRO A 31 -4.79 -6.32 -27.82
C PRO A 31 -3.58 -5.58 -28.40
N SER A 32 -3.79 -4.60 -29.29
CA SER A 32 -2.72 -3.85 -29.96
C SER A 32 -2.05 -2.81 -29.03
N SER A 33 -2.75 -2.34 -28.00
CA SER A 33 -2.30 -1.32 -27.06
C SER A 33 -2.27 -1.77 -25.59
N ARG A 34 -2.54 -3.04 -25.33
CA ARG A 34 -2.67 -3.64 -23.98
C ARG A 34 -1.51 -3.31 -23.05
N GLU A 35 -0.27 -3.52 -23.51
CA GLU A 35 0.93 -3.25 -22.73
C GLU A 35 1.08 -1.75 -22.43
N LYS A 36 0.72 -0.88 -23.39
CA LYS A 36 0.74 0.58 -23.21
C LYS A 36 -0.25 1.02 -22.16
N GLY A 37 -1.49 0.52 -22.21
CA GLY A 37 -2.53 0.80 -21.22
C GLY A 37 -2.10 0.39 -19.80
N PHE A 38 -1.55 -0.82 -19.64
CA PHE A 38 -1.05 -1.29 -18.36
C PHE A 38 0.15 -0.50 -17.85
N THR A 39 1.09 -0.16 -18.73
CA THR A 39 2.22 0.71 -18.37
C THR A 39 1.75 2.08 -17.88
N GLY A 40 0.70 2.63 -18.50
CA GLY A 40 0.06 3.87 -18.05
C GLY A 40 -0.54 3.73 -16.63
N ILE A 41 -1.22 2.62 -16.34
CA ILE A 41 -1.75 2.33 -14.99
C ILE A 41 -0.61 2.25 -13.98
N ILE A 42 0.47 1.53 -14.27
CA ILE A 42 1.63 1.45 -13.41
C ILE A 42 2.19 2.85 -13.13
N LYS A 43 2.47 3.64 -14.17
CA LYS A 43 3.02 4.99 -14.02
C LYS A 43 2.13 5.90 -13.16
N LYS A 44 0.81 5.80 -13.33
CA LYS A 44 -0.16 6.63 -12.60
C LYS A 44 -0.24 6.30 -11.12
N TYR A 45 -0.11 5.01 -10.77
CA TYR A 45 -0.46 4.53 -9.42
C TYR A 45 0.71 4.00 -8.60
N GLN A 46 1.86 3.63 -9.22
CA GLN A 46 2.95 2.94 -8.54
C GLN A 46 3.48 3.69 -7.31
N GLU A 47 3.64 5.01 -7.38
CA GLU A 47 4.19 5.80 -6.27
C GLU A 47 3.24 5.78 -5.06
N LYS A 48 1.95 6.05 -5.29
CA LYS A 48 0.94 6.06 -4.22
C LYS A 48 0.80 4.68 -3.58
N LEU A 49 0.74 3.63 -4.42
CA LEU A 49 0.63 2.24 -3.95
C LEU A 49 1.90 1.78 -3.23
N TYR A 50 3.07 2.19 -3.73
CA TYR A 50 4.33 1.92 -3.04
C TYR A 50 4.33 2.49 -1.62
N TRP A 51 3.98 3.76 -1.44
CA TRP A 51 3.95 4.38 -0.12
C TRP A 51 2.88 3.77 0.79
N HIS A 52 1.71 3.40 0.24
CA HIS A 52 0.69 2.66 0.98
C HIS A 52 1.25 1.33 1.51
N ILE A 53 1.84 0.52 0.64
CA ILE A 53 2.46 -0.77 0.99
C ILE A 53 3.62 -0.55 1.98
N ARG A 54 4.50 0.41 1.69
CA ARG A 54 5.70 0.71 2.48
C ARG A 54 5.41 1.02 3.95
N ARG A 55 4.33 1.76 4.22
CA ARG A 55 3.88 2.06 5.59
C ARG A 55 3.33 0.83 6.32
N LEU A 56 2.85 -0.17 5.60
CA LEU A 56 2.35 -1.41 6.18
C LEU A 56 3.48 -2.43 6.44
N VAL A 57 4.36 -2.66 5.46
CA VAL A 57 5.41 -3.69 5.54
C VAL A 57 6.73 -3.19 6.09
N VAL A 58 6.93 -1.85 6.14
CA VAL A 58 8.05 -1.13 6.78
C VAL A 58 9.39 -1.22 6.04
N ASP A 59 9.71 -2.31 5.40
CA ASP A 59 10.97 -2.51 4.70
C ASP A 59 10.87 -2.11 3.21
N HIS A 60 11.92 -1.46 2.68
CA HIS A 60 11.95 -0.99 1.29
C HIS A 60 11.93 -2.14 0.27
N GLU A 61 12.76 -3.15 0.51
CA GLU A 61 12.86 -4.32 -0.38
C GLU A 61 11.57 -5.12 -0.34
N ASP A 62 11.04 -5.38 0.86
CA ASP A 62 9.75 -6.03 1.06
C ASP A 62 8.61 -5.28 0.36
N ALA A 63 8.62 -3.93 0.42
CA ALA A 63 7.61 -3.11 -0.24
C ALA A 63 7.67 -3.20 -1.77
N ASN A 64 8.86 -3.24 -2.34
CA ASN A 64 9.06 -3.43 -3.78
C ASN A 64 8.58 -4.81 -4.23
N ASP A 65 8.88 -5.86 -3.46
CA ASP A 65 8.44 -7.22 -3.76
C ASP A 65 6.91 -7.34 -3.71
N VAL A 66 6.27 -6.74 -2.69
CA VAL A 66 4.81 -6.72 -2.57
C VAL A 66 4.18 -5.93 -3.71
N LEU A 67 4.74 -4.76 -4.06
CA LEU A 67 4.26 -3.94 -5.16
C LEU A 67 4.35 -4.67 -6.51
N GLN A 68 5.46 -5.36 -6.76
CA GLN A 68 5.63 -6.15 -7.97
C GLN A 68 4.61 -7.30 -8.05
N ASN A 69 4.46 -8.07 -6.96
CA ASN A 69 3.48 -9.15 -6.88
C ASN A 69 2.05 -8.65 -7.07
N MET A 70 1.72 -7.49 -6.49
CA MET A 70 0.43 -6.82 -6.67
C MET A 70 0.18 -6.49 -8.15
N PHE A 71 1.13 -5.86 -8.87
CA PHE A 71 0.95 -5.55 -10.28
C PHE A 71 0.86 -6.80 -11.17
N ILE A 72 1.55 -7.90 -10.83
CA ILE A 72 1.36 -9.19 -11.51
C ILE A 72 -0.07 -9.70 -11.35
N LYS A 73 -0.66 -9.57 -10.15
CA LYS A 73 -2.07 -9.94 -9.90
C LYS A 73 -3.03 -9.01 -10.63
N VAL A 74 -2.76 -7.71 -10.65
CA VAL A 74 -3.53 -6.73 -11.41
C VAL A 74 -3.55 -7.09 -12.90
N TRP A 75 -2.39 -7.37 -13.51
CA TRP A 75 -2.31 -7.79 -14.92
C TRP A 75 -3.23 -8.96 -15.24
N LYS A 76 -3.25 -9.98 -14.36
CA LYS A 76 -4.06 -11.19 -14.55
C LYS A 76 -5.56 -10.97 -14.31
N ALA A 77 -5.91 -10.01 -13.45
CA ALA A 77 -7.28 -9.80 -13.01
C ALA A 77 -8.00 -8.63 -13.70
N LEU A 78 -7.26 -7.74 -14.39
CA LEU A 78 -7.80 -6.51 -14.93
C LEU A 78 -8.83 -6.73 -16.04
N ASP A 79 -8.75 -7.84 -16.77
CA ASP A 79 -9.79 -8.22 -17.75
C ASP A 79 -11.15 -8.47 -17.11
N ASN A 80 -11.17 -8.86 -15.83
CA ASN A 80 -12.38 -9.14 -15.06
C ASN A 80 -12.82 -7.95 -14.19
N PHE A 81 -12.15 -6.81 -14.32
CA PHE A 81 -12.55 -5.60 -13.59
C PHE A 81 -13.87 -5.06 -14.14
N ARG A 82 -14.92 -5.09 -13.30
CA ARG A 82 -16.31 -4.79 -13.69
C ARG A 82 -16.67 -3.31 -13.64
N GLU A 83 -15.73 -2.45 -13.22
CA GLU A 83 -15.99 -1.01 -13.03
C GLU A 83 -17.10 -0.71 -11.99
N ASP A 84 -17.39 -1.67 -11.08
CA ASP A 84 -18.32 -1.48 -9.95
C ASP A 84 -17.76 -0.51 -8.88
N SER A 85 -16.47 -0.21 -8.95
CA SER A 85 -15.75 0.77 -8.14
C SER A 85 -14.76 1.54 -9.02
N GLN A 86 -14.20 2.62 -8.48
CA GLN A 86 -13.10 3.31 -9.17
C GLN A 86 -11.87 2.38 -9.27
N LEU A 87 -11.09 2.52 -10.35
CA LEU A 87 -9.89 1.71 -10.57
C LEU A 87 -8.92 1.83 -9.37
N TYR A 88 -8.72 3.04 -8.86
CA TYR A 88 -7.86 3.29 -7.71
C TYR A 88 -8.31 2.50 -6.46
N THR A 89 -9.60 2.47 -6.16
CA THR A 89 -10.17 1.72 -5.02
C THR A 89 -9.90 0.22 -5.16
N TRP A 90 -10.06 -0.31 -6.37
CA TRP A 90 -9.78 -1.71 -6.68
C TRP A 90 -8.28 -2.04 -6.55
N LEU A 91 -7.39 -1.16 -7.02
CA LEU A 91 -5.95 -1.31 -6.87
C LEU A 91 -5.52 -1.30 -5.40
N TYR A 92 -6.05 -0.38 -4.59
CA TYR A 92 -5.79 -0.32 -3.15
C TYR A 92 -6.27 -1.55 -2.41
N ARG A 93 -7.39 -2.16 -2.83
CA ARG A 93 -7.86 -3.44 -2.27
C ARG A 93 -6.84 -4.55 -2.51
N ILE A 94 -6.31 -4.65 -3.73
CA ILE A 94 -5.29 -5.66 -4.05
C ILE A 94 -4.01 -5.38 -3.25
N ALA A 95 -3.52 -4.14 -3.24
CA ALA A 95 -2.31 -3.75 -2.52
C ALA A 95 -2.40 -4.03 -1.01
N THR A 96 -3.54 -3.69 -0.40
CA THR A 96 -3.79 -3.96 1.02
C THR A 96 -3.79 -5.46 1.31
N ASN A 97 -4.49 -6.26 0.50
CA ASN A 97 -4.54 -7.70 0.68
C ASN A 97 -3.16 -8.37 0.50
N GLU A 98 -2.36 -7.92 -0.47
CA GLU A 98 -0.99 -8.41 -0.65
C GLU A 98 -0.11 -8.06 0.53
N SER A 99 -0.20 -6.83 1.03
CA SER A 99 0.56 -6.39 2.21
C SER A 99 0.20 -7.22 3.45
N LEU A 100 -1.09 -7.45 3.70
CA LEU A 100 -1.55 -8.25 4.82
C LEU A 100 -1.10 -9.72 4.70
N SER A 101 -1.24 -10.31 3.52
CA SER A 101 -0.78 -11.67 3.23
C SER A 101 0.72 -11.83 3.43
N PHE A 102 1.49 -10.82 3.00
CA PHE A 102 2.94 -10.77 3.22
C PHE A 102 3.29 -10.72 4.70
N ILE A 103 2.68 -9.80 5.47
CA ILE A 103 2.90 -9.64 6.92
C ILE A 103 2.57 -10.95 7.65
N GLU A 104 1.46 -11.58 7.30
CA GLU A 104 1.06 -12.86 7.89
C GLU A 104 2.03 -14.00 7.55
N SER A 105 2.54 -14.03 6.32
CA SER A 105 3.58 -14.97 5.90
C SER A 105 4.88 -14.77 6.69
N GLN A 106 5.30 -13.52 6.89
CA GLN A 106 6.48 -13.19 7.69
C GLN A 106 6.33 -13.60 9.16
N LYS A 107 5.15 -13.37 9.76
CA LYS A 107 4.85 -13.80 11.12
C LYS A 107 4.96 -15.33 11.27
N ARG A 108 4.46 -16.10 10.30
CA ARG A 108 4.56 -17.58 10.31
C ARG A 108 5.99 -18.08 10.17
N ARG A 109 6.83 -17.40 9.36
CA ARG A 109 8.24 -17.78 9.14
C ARG A 109 9.13 -17.44 10.33
N ALA A 110 8.83 -16.35 11.02
CA ALA A 110 9.72 -15.82 12.05
C ALA A 110 9.84 -16.71 13.29
N SER A 111 8.83 -17.52 13.63
CA SER A 111 8.76 -18.36 14.87
C SER A 111 9.23 -17.61 16.16
N VAL A 112 9.14 -16.27 16.16
CA VAL A 112 9.80 -15.38 17.13
C VAL A 112 8.73 -14.64 17.93
N PRO A 113 8.92 -14.39 19.24
CA PRO A 113 8.02 -13.59 20.06
C PRO A 113 7.78 -12.19 19.46
N PHE A 114 6.59 -11.67 19.69
CA PHE A 114 6.13 -10.36 19.15
C PHE A 114 7.09 -9.20 19.48
N SER A 115 7.73 -9.21 20.66
CA SER A 115 8.73 -8.22 21.11
C SER A 115 9.94 -8.08 20.18
N ASP A 116 10.34 -9.18 19.55
CA ASP A 116 11.52 -9.19 18.67
C ASP A 116 11.21 -8.68 17.26
N VAL A 117 9.95 -8.82 16.81
CA VAL A 117 9.47 -8.25 15.56
C VAL A 117 9.47 -6.72 15.66
N GLU A 118 9.02 -6.19 16.77
CA GLU A 118 8.98 -4.75 17.07
C GLU A 118 10.38 -4.12 17.08
N SER A 119 11.33 -4.79 17.74
CA SER A 119 12.73 -4.36 17.79
C SER A 119 13.36 -4.38 16.40
N ARG A 120 13.06 -5.38 15.57
CA ARG A 120 13.55 -5.48 14.19
C ARG A 120 12.96 -4.37 13.30
N LEU A 121 11.66 -4.10 13.42
CA LEU A 121 10.99 -3.02 12.69
C LEU A 121 11.56 -1.65 13.09
N SER A 122 11.77 -1.42 14.37
CA SER A 122 12.41 -0.20 14.89
C SER A 122 13.84 -0.04 14.36
N ASN A 123 14.63 -1.12 14.31
CA ASN A 123 15.98 -1.09 13.78
C ASN A 123 16.02 -0.90 12.25
N LYS A 124 15.09 -1.52 11.51
CA LYS A 124 14.97 -1.32 10.07
C LYS A 124 14.58 0.12 9.74
N LEU A 125 13.61 0.69 10.46
CA LEU A 125 13.26 2.10 10.32
C LEU A 125 14.45 3.03 10.60
N LYS A 126 15.29 2.73 11.63
CA LYS A 126 16.50 3.52 11.95
C LYS A 126 17.58 3.46 10.87
N ALA A 127 17.64 2.38 10.11
CA ALA A 127 18.60 2.19 9.03
C ALA A 127 18.16 2.79 7.70
N ASP A 128 16.89 3.17 7.57
CA ASP A 128 16.30 3.63 6.33
C ASP A 128 16.55 5.13 6.11
N LYS A 129 17.33 5.44 5.05
CA LYS A 129 17.68 6.81 4.66
C LYS A 129 16.56 7.57 3.95
N ASP A 130 15.55 6.87 3.45
CA ASP A 130 14.41 7.46 2.72
C ASP A 130 13.32 7.98 3.65
N PHE A 131 13.36 7.58 4.93
CA PHE A 131 12.62 8.25 5.99
C PHE A 131 13.45 9.44 6.48
N ASP A 132 13.25 10.60 5.87
CA ASP A 132 13.83 11.85 6.35
C ASP A 132 13.36 12.07 7.80
N ALA A 133 14.34 12.04 8.70
CA ALA A 133 14.15 11.96 10.14
C ALA A 133 13.58 13.28 10.73
N ASN A 134 12.46 13.74 10.23
CA ASN A 134 11.63 14.64 11.01
C ASN A 134 11.16 13.82 12.22
N LYS A 135 11.65 14.23 13.39
CA LYS A 135 11.44 13.53 14.67
C LYS A 135 9.96 13.18 14.95
N ALA A 136 9.03 13.95 14.39
CA ALA A 136 7.58 13.75 14.51
C ALA A 136 7.07 12.61 13.61
N GLU A 137 7.50 12.57 12.35
CA GLU A 137 7.09 11.51 11.41
C GLU A 137 7.64 10.14 11.82
N TRP A 138 8.88 10.12 12.27
CA TRP A 138 9.49 8.95 12.89
C TRP A 138 8.68 8.42 14.08
N LYS A 139 8.30 9.29 15.04
CA LYS A 139 7.46 8.91 16.18
C LYS A 139 6.10 8.37 15.73
N LEU A 140 5.50 8.99 14.71
CA LEU A 140 4.24 8.52 14.15
C LEU A 140 4.35 7.12 13.55
N GLN A 141 5.42 6.85 12.79
CA GLN A 141 5.66 5.52 12.22
C GLN A 141 5.87 4.45 13.30
N LEU A 142 6.61 4.77 14.37
CA LEU A 142 6.76 3.87 15.51
C LEU A 142 5.41 3.62 16.20
N ALA A 143 4.63 4.68 16.44
CA ALA A 143 3.30 4.55 17.04
C ALA A 143 2.35 3.69 16.19
N MET A 144 2.42 3.83 14.86
CA MET A 144 1.64 3.01 13.93
C MET A 144 1.98 1.51 14.04
N GLN A 145 3.25 1.17 14.25
CA GLN A 145 3.64 -0.24 14.40
C GLN A 145 3.08 -0.89 15.68
N GLN A 146 2.72 -0.08 16.70
CA GLN A 146 2.05 -0.54 17.92
C GLN A 146 0.55 -0.82 17.72
N LEU A 147 -0.02 -0.39 16.59
CA LEU A 147 -1.43 -0.63 16.34
C LEU A 147 -1.70 -2.09 15.95
N PRO A 148 -2.83 -2.67 16.39
CA PRO A 148 -3.36 -3.88 15.78
C PRO A 148 -3.46 -3.71 14.26
N GLU A 149 -3.14 -4.76 13.53
CA GLU A 149 -3.02 -4.75 12.07
C GLU A 149 -4.21 -4.08 11.35
N LYS A 150 -5.45 -4.43 11.76
CA LYS A 150 -6.65 -3.81 11.18
C LYS A 150 -6.73 -2.31 11.44
N GLN A 151 -6.34 -1.84 12.63
CA GLN A 151 -6.34 -0.43 12.97
C GLN A 151 -5.24 0.32 12.21
N ARG A 152 -4.08 -0.30 12.01
CA ARG A 152 -2.97 0.26 11.23
C ARG A 152 -3.36 0.45 9.77
N VAL A 153 -4.02 -0.53 9.15
CA VAL A 153 -4.52 -0.40 7.77
C VAL A 153 -5.55 0.73 7.65
N VAL A 154 -6.53 0.77 8.57
CA VAL A 154 -7.55 1.82 8.57
C VAL A 154 -6.93 3.21 8.75
N PHE A 155 -5.94 3.34 9.65
CA PHE A 155 -5.23 4.58 9.85
C PHE A 155 -4.45 5.00 8.61
N ASN A 156 -3.72 4.08 7.97
CA ASN A 156 -2.95 4.34 6.76
C ASN A 156 -3.85 4.86 5.62
N LEU A 157 -4.93 4.15 5.31
CA LEU A 157 -5.88 4.54 4.26
C LEU A 157 -6.54 5.89 4.54
N ARG A 158 -6.89 6.19 5.82
CA ARG A 158 -7.59 7.42 6.15
C ARG A 158 -6.67 8.62 6.28
N TYR A 159 -5.52 8.46 6.92
CA TYR A 159 -4.61 9.56 7.26
C TYR A 159 -3.67 9.93 6.10
N TYR A 160 -3.02 8.93 5.50
CA TYR A 160 -2.03 9.19 4.44
C TYR A 160 -2.63 9.16 3.04
N ASP A 161 -3.55 8.25 2.78
CA ASP A 161 -4.16 8.10 1.45
C ASP A 161 -5.45 8.95 1.33
N GLU A 162 -5.88 9.61 2.41
CA GLU A 162 -7.06 10.49 2.51
C GLU A 162 -8.35 9.84 1.98
N MET A 163 -8.39 8.50 1.98
CA MET A 163 -9.48 7.73 1.38
C MET A 163 -10.81 7.96 2.12
N PRO A 164 -11.91 8.25 1.40
CA PRO A 164 -13.24 8.35 1.99
C PRO A 164 -13.69 7.02 2.62
N TYR A 165 -14.47 7.07 3.71
CA TYR A 165 -14.93 5.85 4.39
C TYR A 165 -15.77 4.94 3.49
N GLN A 166 -16.52 5.51 2.55
CA GLN A 166 -17.28 4.75 1.55
C GLN A 166 -16.35 3.87 0.71
N GLU A 167 -15.22 4.39 0.25
CA GLU A 167 -14.24 3.65 -0.54
C GLU A 167 -13.45 2.67 0.32
N MET A 168 -13.08 3.08 1.54
CA MET A 168 -12.46 2.18 2.52
C MET A 168 -13.36 0.97 2.81
N SER A 169 -14.68 1.14 2.80
CA SER A 169 -15.62 0.04 3.01
C SER A 169 -15.54 -1.01 1.90
N ILE A 170 -15.29 -0.57 0.66
CA ILE A 170 -15.06 -1.46 -0.49
C ILE A 170 -13.69 -2.14 -0.39
N VAL A 171 -12.64 -1.38 -0.02
CA VAL A 171 -11.27 -1.90 0.11
C VAL A 171 -11.18 -2.99 1.19
N LEU A 172 -11.82 -2.77 2.35
CA LEU A 172 -11.67 -3.59 3.55
C LEU A 172 -12.85 -4.52 3.83
N ASP A 173 -13.89 -4.50 2.98
CA ASP A 173 -15.13 -5.26 3.18
C ASP A 173 -15.69 -5.07 4.60
N THR A 174 -15.80 -3.82 5.03
CA THR A 174 -16.14 -3.44 6.41
C THR A 174 -17.06 -2.22 6.41
N SER A 175 -18.06 -2.17 7.29
CA SER A 175 -18.99 -1.03 7.36
C SER A 175 -18.31 0.28 7.72
N GLU A 176 -18.77 1.40 7.17
CA GLU A 176 -18.23 2.73 7.47
C GLU A 176 -18.23 3.06 8.97
N GLY A 177 -19.27 2.62 9.70
CA GLY A 177 -19.38 2.84 11.15
C GLY A 177 -18.25 2.14 11.91
N ALA A 178 -17.94 0.88 11.53
CA ALA A 178 -16.84 0.13 12.12
C ALA A 178 -15.46 0.75 11.76
N LEU A 179 -15.32 1.27 10.54
CA LEU A 179 -14.10 1.97 10.10
C LEU A 179 -13.87 3.27 10.87
N LYS A 180 -14.93 4.08 11.07
CA LYS A 180 -14.88 5.31 11.88
C LYS A 180 -14.47 5.02 13.33
N ALA A 181 -15.05 3.99 13.94
CA ALA A 181 -14.68 3.54 15.29
C ALA A 181 -13.22 3.05 15.34
N SER A 182 -12.80 2.24 14.36
CA SER A 182 -11.43 1.73 14.25
C SER A 182 -10.41 2.85 14.10
N TYR A 183 -10.69 3.85 13.25
CA TYR A 183 -9.83 5.02 13.07
C TYR A 183 -9.72 5.83 14.36
N HIS A 184 -10.85 6.09 15.04
CA HIS A 184 -10.84 6.81 16.32
C HIS A 184 -9.99 6.09 17.38
N HIS A 185 -10.10 4.76 17.49
CA HIS A 185 -9.26 3.98 18.41
C HIS A 185 -7.78 4.02 18.01
N ALA A 186 -7.47 3.99 16.71
CA ALA A 186 -6.10 4.11 16.21
C ALA A 186 -5.50 5.47 16.61
N VAL A 187 -6.22 6.57 16.36
CA VAL A 187 -5.77 7.93 16.72
C VAL A 187 -5.48 8.03 18.21
N LYS A 188 -6.39 7.57 19.08
CA LYS A 188 -6.17 7.61 20.54
C LYS A 188 -4.93 6.84 20.99
N LYS A 189 -4.66 5.70 20.40
CA LYS A 189 -3.45 4.91 20.72
C LYS A 189 -2.18 5.61 20.26
N ILE A 190 -2.21 6.22 19.07
CA ILE A 190 -1.08 6.99 18.53
C ILE A 190 -0.81 8.20 19.40
N GLU A 191 -1.84 8.98 19.78
CA GLU A 191 -1.72 10.12 20.68
C GLU A 191 -1.10 9.70 22.01
N HIS A 192 -1.62 8.63 22.62
CA HIS A 192 -1.07 8.09 23.86
C HIS A 192 0.41 7.71 23.73
N TYR A 193 0.79 7.05 22.63
CA TYR A 193 2.19 6.68 22.39
C TYR A 193 3.08 7.91 22.24
N ILE A 194 2.67 8.91 21.45
CA ILE A 194 3.47 10.12 21.18
C ILE A 194 3.67 10.96 22.45
N LEU A 195 2.67 11.04 23.32
CA LEU A 195 2.73 11.84 24.55
C LEU A 195 3.58 11.17 25.65
N ASN A 196 3.74 9.85 25.62
CA ASN A 196 4.43 9.11 26.68
C ASN A 196 5.84 8.60 26.26
N ASN A 197 6.27 8.83 25.02
CA ASN A 197 7.59 8.47 24.49
C ASN A 197 8.23 9.62 23.69
#